data_16814a723038020585dfd6ee83950332
#
_entry.id   16814a723038020585dfd6ee83950332
#
_cell.length_a   1.000
_cell.length_b   1.000
_cell.length_c   1.000
_cell.angle_alpha   90.00
_cell.angle_beta   90.00
_cell.angle_gamma   90.00
#
_symmetry.space_group_name_H-M   'P 1'
#
loop_
_entity.id
_entity.type
_entity.pdbx_description
1 polymer ?
#
loop_
_entity_poly.entity_id
_entity_poly.type
_entity_poly.pdbx_seq_one_letter_code
_entity_poly.pdbx_strand_id
1 'polypeptide(L)'
;MHRPLKVVGLAVAVALLSIGCGKKSQPEMPEPVNGEAPSVETPVVHSRVESEPIAEDLLDNGSRATLEERIFFAFDQSDLSAAARELLSAKAEILRKVPSLSLRIEGHADERGSDEYNLALSNRRAAAALRFLASQGITSERLGAAGYGEEQPLDTAESESGWARNRRAEFRVTAGNLAQQ
;
A
#
# COMPACT_ATOMS: atom_id res chain seq x y z
N MET A 1 14.16 -36.89 -46.70
CA MET A 1 14.86 -37.63 -45.62
C MET A 1 14.17 -37.26 -44.31
N HIS A 2 13.27 -38.15 -43.86
CA HIS A 2 12.48 -37.95 -42.61
C HIS A 2 13.14 -38.77 -41.51
N ARG A 3 13.48 -38.13 -40.41
CA ARG A 3 13.92 -38.81 -39.17
C ARG A 3 12.76 -38.82 -38.17
N PRO A 4 12.34 -39.96 -37.63
CA PRO A 4 11.31 -40.01 -36.60
C PRO A 4 11.92 -39.73 -35.20
N LEU A 5 11.21 -38.87 -34.44
CA LEU A 5 11.51 -38.58 -33.03
C LEU A 5 10.98 -39.72 -32.16
N LYS A 6 11.87 -40.31 -31.35
CA LYS A 6 11.51 -41.35 -30.42
C LYS A 6 10.91 -40.74 -29.14
N VAL A 7 9.67 -41.13 -28.87
CA VAL A 7 8.98 -40.83 -27.58
C VAL A 7 9.44 -41.87 -26.57
N VAL A 8 10.09 -41.38 -25.51
CA VAL A 8 10.44 -42.19 -24.31
C VAL A 8 9.35 -41.93 -23.28
N GLY A 9 8.53 -42.95 -23.05
CA GLY A 9 7.53 -42.95 -21.97
C GLY A 9 8.17 -43.16 -20.62
N LEU A 10 7.92 -42.27 -19.68
CA LEU A 10 8.30 -42.43 -18.27
C LEU A 10 7.06 -42.84 -17.49
N ALA A 11 7.04 -44.09 -17.03
CA ALA A 11 6.01 -44.62 -16.13
C ALA A 11 6.28 -44.15 -14.72
N VAL A 12 5.32 -43.42 -14.13
CA VAL A 12 5.33 -43.02 -12.72
C VAL A 12 4.50 -44.03 -11.92
N ALA A 13 5.16 -44.80 -11.05
CA ALA A 13 4.53 -45.70 -10.10
C ALA A 13 3.93 -44.88 -8.93
N VAL A 14 2.61 -45.02 -8.72
CA VAL A 14 1.90 -44.46 -7.56
C VAL A 14 1.96 -45.47 -6.42
N ALA A 15 2.67 -45.12 -5.34
CA ALA A 15 2.67 -45.88 -4.08
C ALA A 15 1.56 -45.32 -3.17
N LEU A 16 0.56 -46.15 -2.88
CA LEU A 16 -0.49 -45.86 -1.89
C LEU A 16 0.05 -46.18 -0.48
N LEU A 17 0.23 -45.15 0.33
CA LEU A 17 0.48 -45.27 1.77
C LEU A 17 -0.82 -45.02 2.54
N SER A 18 -1.26 -46.04 3.26
CA SER A 18 -2.41 -46.07 4.15
C SER A 18 -2.19 -45.21 5.39
N ILE A 19 -3.09 -44.30 5.67
CA ILE A 19 -3.06 -43.38 6.82
C ILE A 19 -3.78 -44.02 8.00
N GLY A 20 -3.07 -44.20 9.12
CA GLY A 20 -3.62 -44.56 10.40
C GLY A 20 -4.39 -43.41 11.06
N CYS A 21 -5.63 -43.69 11.52
CA CYS A 21 -6.43 -42.79 12.35
C CYS A 21 -5.78 -42.61 13.73
N GLY A 22 -5.22 -41.44 13.99
CA GLY A 22 -4.85 -40.96 15.32
C GLY A 22 -6.01 -40.20 15.97
N LYS A 23 -6.57 -40.75 17.06
CA LYS A 23 -7.63 -40.16 17.88
C LYS A 23 -7.06 -38.97 18.66
N LYS A 24 -7.50 -37.75 18.33
CA LYS A 24 -7.14 -36.53 19.06
C LYS A 24 -7.99 -36.45 20.34
N SER A 25 -7.34 -36.55 21.48
CA SER A 25 -7.92 -36.24 22.80
C SER A 25 -8.12 -34.73 22.92
N GLN A 26 -9.32 -34.35 23.28
CA GLN A 26 -9.76 -32.99 23.57
C GLN A 26 -9.23 -32.61 24.96
N PRO A 27 -8.63 -31.44 25.16
CA PRO A 27 -8.30 -30.97 26.49
C PRO A 27 -9.55 -30.49 27.22
N GLU A 28 -9.73 -31.04 28.39
CA GLU A 28 -10.78 -30.72 29.38
C GLU A 28 -10.60 -29.28 29.87
N MET A 29 -11.66 -28.48 29.80
CA MET A 29 -11.71 -27.13 30.36
C MET A 29 -11.82 -27.24 31.90
N PRO A 30 -11.02 -26.51 32.69
CA PRO A 30 -11.24 -26.42 34.11
C PRO A 30 -12.43 -25.51 34.43
N GLU A 31 -13.24 -25.97 35.41
CA GLU A 31 -14.40 -25.27 35.95
C GLU A 31 -14.00 -23.94 36.63
N PRO A 32 -14.88 -22.92 36.64
CA PRO A 32 -14.60 -21.64 37.26
C PRO A 32 -14.61 -21.75 38.80
N VAL A 33 -13.47 -21.52 39.38
CA VAL A 33 -13.35 -21.37 40.86
C VAL A 33 -13.84 -19.98 41.24
N ASN A 34 -14.93 -19.95 42.01
CA ASN A 34 -15.46 -18.73 42.61
C ASN A 34 -14.53 -18.32 43.78
N GLY A 35 -13.65 -17.36 43.50
CA GLY A 35 -12.76 -16.75 44.45
C GLY A 35 -12.97 -15.25 44.48
N GLU A 36 -13.49 -14.80 45.60
CA GLU A 36 -13.75 -13.41 45.98
C GLU A 36 -12.46 -12.57 45.83
N ALA A 37 -12.51 -11.55 44.96
CA ALA A 37 -11.39 -10.64 44.75
C ALA A 37 -11.36 -9.53 45.81
N PRO A 38 -10.21 -9.25 46.45
CA PRO A 38 -10.08 -8.01 47.20
C PRO A 38 -9.93 -6.83 46.23
N SER A 39 -10.80 -5.84 46.37
CA SER A 39 -10.72 -4.54 45.69
C SER A 39 -9.40 -3.85 46.05
N VAL A 40 -8.46 -3.87 45.15
CA VAL A 40 -7.32 -2.96 45.16
C VAL A 40 -7.65 -1.79 44.25
N GLU A 41 -8.04 -0.67 44.86
CA GLU A 41 -8.11 0.61 44.17
C GLU A 41 -6.72 1.02 43.72
N THR A 42 -6.40 0.78 42.46
CA THR A 42 -5.24 1.41 41.81
C THR A 42 -5.62 2.84 41.47
N PRO A 43 -4.84 3.85 41.86
CA PRO A 43 -5.09 5.21 41.42
C PRO A 43 -4.89 5.25 39.90
N VAL A 44 -5.98 5.56 39.17
CA VAL A 44 -5.92 5.87 37.75
C VAL A 44 -5.17 7.19 37.62
N VAL A 45 -3.87 7.09 37.41
CA VAL A 45 -3.07 8.22 36.94
C VAL A 45 -3.56 8.51 35.53
N HIS A 46 -4.42 9.52 35.43
CA HIS A 46 -4.71 10.15 34.16
C HIS A 46 -3.43 10.85 33.70
N SER A 47 -2.52 10.11 33.10
CA SER A 47 -1.49 10.68 32.27
C SER A 47 -2.22 11.37 31.14
N ARG A 48 -2.42 12.68 31.29
CA ARG A 48 -2.79 13.56 30.21
C ARG A 48 -1.73 13.35 29.14
N VAL A 49 -2.04 12.53 28.14
CA VAL A 49 -1.28 12.45 26.91
C VAL A 49 -1.41 13.84 26.31
N GLU A 50 -0.41 14.67 26.58
CA GLU A 50 -0.19 15.92 25.89
C GLU A 50 -0.01 15.49 24.43
N SER A 51 -1.06 15.67 23.63
CA SER A 51 -1.02 15.38 22.21
C SER A 51 0.09 16.24 21.61
N GLU A 52 1.22 15.60 21.28
CA GLU A 52 2.23 16.26 20.46
C GLU A 52 1.54 16.89 19.26
N PRO A 53 1.91 18.12 18.87
CA PRO A 53 1.28 18.79 17.74
C PRO A 53 1.32 17.83 16.55
N ILE A 54 0.13 17.55 16.00
CA ILE A 54 -0.01 16.66 14.85
C ILE A 54 0.93 17.26 13.80
N ALA A 55 1.80 16.41 13.21
CA ALA A 55 2.82 16.86 12.24
C ALA A 55 2.24 17.70 11.08
N GLU A 56 0.94 17.61 10.89
CA GLU A 56 0.16 18.41 9.95
C GLU A 56 0.13 19.91 10.27
N ASP A 57 0.18 20.30 11.55
CA ASP A 57 0.21 21.71 11.97
C ASP A 57 1.56 22.40 11.67
N LEU A 58 2.60 21.61 11.34
CA LEU A 58 3.92 22.10 10.98
C LEU A 58 4.04 22.52 9.50
N LEU A 59 3.02 22.23 8.68
CA LEU A 59 2.99 22.56 7.26
C LEU A 59 2.28 23.90 7.02
N ASP A 60 2.96 24.81 6.32
CA ASP A 60 2.27 25.93 5.70
C ASP A 60 1.34 25.45 4.55
N ASN A 61 0.34 26.24 4.22
CA ASN A 61 -0.64 25.91 3.20
C ASN A 61 -0.03 25.61 1.83
N GLY A 62 1.08 26.26 1.47
CA GLY A 62 1.76 26.04 0.20
C GLY A 62 2.46 24.69 0.15
N SER A 63 3.13 24.33 1.24
CA SER A 63 3.78 23.01 1.38
C SER A 63 2.76 21.88 1.38
N ARG A 64 1.61 22.05 2.07
CA ARG A 64 0.52 21.07 2.05
C ARG A 64 -0.03 20.90 0.63
N ALA A 65 -0.36 21.99 -0.05
CA ALA A 65 -0.86 21.92 -1.43
C ALA A 65 0.12 21.20 -2.37
N THR A 66 1.41 21.50 -2.24
CA THR A 66 2.46 20.81 -3.01
C THR A 66 2.50 19.30 -2.69
N LEU A 67 2.40 18.91 -1.42
CA LEU A 67 2.41 17.48 -1.03
C LEU A 67 1.20 16.72 -1.56
N GLU A 68 0.04 17.35 -1.64
CA GLU A 68 -1.22 16.72 -2.08
C GLU A 68 -1.45 16.83 -3.60
N GLU A 69 -0.65 17.62 -4.32
CA GLU A 69 -0.77 17.78 -5.76
C GLU A 69 -0.56 16.45 -6.51
N ARG A 70 -1.44 16.16 -7.47
CA ARG A 70 -1.45 14.90 -8.24
C ARG A 70 -0.40 14.91 -9.34
N ILE A 71 0.08 13.72 -9.69
CA ILE A 71 0.83 13.50 -10.94
C ILE A 71 -0.01 12.65 -11.89
N PHE A 72 0.21 12.85 -13.20
CA PHE A 72 -0.54 12.18 -14.26
C PHE A 72 0.37 11.34 -15.14
N PHE A 73 -0.23 10.31 -15.75
CA PHE A 73 0.48 9.34 -16.57
C PHE A 73 -0.11 9.28 -17.99
N ALA A 74 0.73 8.94 -18.95
CA ALA A 74 0.28 8.63 -20.31
C ALA A 74 -0.55 7.35 -20.33
N PHE A 75 -1.29 7.15 -21.41
CA PHE A 75 -2.08 5.93 -21.63
C PHE A 75 -1.17 4.70 -21.54
N ASP A 76 -1.61 3.71 -20.78
CA ASP A 76 -0.92 2.43 -20.57
C ASP A 76 0.53 2.54 -20.06
N GLN A 77 0.89 3.66 -19.43
CA GLN A 77 2.24 3.89 -18.90
C GLN A 77 2.26 4.10 -17.39
N SER A 78 3.38 3.73 -16.79
CA SER A 78 3.74 4.02 -15.39
C SER A 78 5.02 4.82 -15.25
N ASP A 79 5.59 5.30 -16.37
CA ASP A 79 6.79 6.13 -16.37
C ASP A 79 6.48 7.56 -15.94
N LEU A 80 7.37 8.13 -15.14
CA LEU A 80 7.24 9.50 -14.67
C LEU A 80 7.67 10.49 -15.77
N SER A 81 6.79 11.41 -16.11
CA SER A 81 7.12 12.55 -16.97
C SER A 81 8.12 13.48 -16.30
N ALA A 82 8.74 14.41 -17.06
CA ALA A 82 9.62 15.43 -16.50
C ALA A 82 8.91 16.29 -15.45
N ALA A 83 7.67 16.73 -15.73
CA ALA A 83 6.86 17.50 -14.78
C ALA A 83 6.53 16.72 -13.50
N ALA A 84 6.21 15.42 -13.64
CA ALA A 84 5.97 14.56 -12.48
C ALA A 84 7.22 14.42 -11.59
N ARG A 85 8.40 14.27 -12.18
CA ARG A 85 9.67 14.20 -11.44
C ARG A 85 10.00 15.51 -10.73
N GLU A 86 9.74 16.63 -11.37
CA GLU A 86 9.93 17.97 -10.79
C GLU A 86 9.06 18.19 -9.57
N LEU A 87 7.77 17.85 -9.67
CA LEU A 87 6.83 17.91 -8.55
C LEU A 87 7.22 16.95 -7.42
N LEU A 88 7.61 15.70 -7.75
CA LEU A 88 8.08 14.74 -6.75
C LEU A 88 9.38 15.20 -6.07
N SER A 89 10.27 15.91 -6.76
CA SER A 89 11.44 16.52 -6.14
C SER A 89 11.06 17.59 -5.13
N ALA A 90 10.09 18.46 -5.47
CA ALA A 90 9.57 19.45 -4.54
C ALA A 90 8.93 18.81 -3.30
N LYS A 91 8.15 17.72 -3.48
CA LYS A 91 7.60 16.93 -2.36
C LYS A 91 8.73 16.37 -1.48
N ALA A 92 9.79 15.82 -2.08
CA ALA A 92 10.93 15.29 -1.33
C ALA A 92 11.63 16.36 -0.49
N GLU A 93 11.75 17.59 -0.98
CA GLU A 93 12.31 18.70 -0.22
C GLU A 93 11.49 19.03 1.03
N ILE A 94 10.15 19.05 0.90
CA ILE A 94 9.25 19.29 2.03
C ILE A 94 9.37 18.14 3.05
N LEU A 95 9.33 16.89 2.59
CA LEU A 95 9.48 15.72 3.44
C LEU A 95 10.82 15.67 4.19
N ARG A 96 11.90 16.19 3.61
CA ARG A 96 13.20 16.31 4.30
C ARG A 96 13.17 17.37 5.40
N LYS A 97 12.43 18.46 5.20
CA LYS A 97 12.29 19.54 6.20
C LYS A 97 11.43 19.13 7.37
N VAL A 98 10.46 18.21 7.16
CA VAL A 98 9.53 17.76 8.20
C VAL A 98 9.64 16.22 8.35
N PRO A 99 10.59 15.70 9.15
CA PRO A 99 10.85 14.26 9.27
C PRO A 99 9.71 13.44 9.84
N SER A 100 8.79 14.06 10.57
CA SER A 100 7.62 13.40 11.18
C SER A 100 6.50 13.09 10.19
N LEU A 101 6.53 13.65 8.96
CA LEU A 101 5.54 13.38 7.94
C LEU A 101 5.86 12.10 7.17
N SER A 102 4.80 11.38 6.85
CA SER A 102 4.79 10.24 5.93
C SER A 102 3.85 10.51 4.77
N LEU A 103 4.05 9.84 3.67
CA LEU A 103 3.28 10.04 2.44
C LEU A 103 2.76 8.71 1.90
N ARG A 104 1.45 8.58 1.81
CA ARG A 104 0.78 7.48 1.13
C ARG A 104 0.51 7.87 -0.31
N ILE A 105 0.91 7.03 -1.24
CA ILE A 105 0.79 7.23 -2.69
C ILE A 105 -0.28 6.28 -3.21
N GLU A 106 -1.31 6.82 -3.81
CA GLU A 106 -2.47 6.09 -4.31
C GLU A 106 -2.49 6.17 -5.85
N GLY A 107 -2.26 5.03 -6.50
CA GLY A 107 -2.26 4.93 -7.96
C GLY A 107 -3.64 4.62 -8.51
N HIS A 108 -3.98 5.20 -9.67
CA HIS A 108 -5.26 4.99 -10.35
C HIS A 108 -5.05 4.74 -11.84
N ALA A 109 -6.01 4.07 -12.46
CA ALA A 109 -6.09 3.83 -13.90
C ALA A 109 -7.37 4.45 -14.47
N ASP A 110 -7.45 4.58 -15.78
CA ASP A 110 -8.70 4.80 -16.48
C ASP A 110 -9.44 3.46 -16.67
N GLU A 111 -10.72 3.50 -17.03
CA GLU A 111 -11.63 2.36 -17.14
C GLU A 111 -11.34 1.38 -18.30
N ARG A 112 -10.35 1.65 -19.15
CA ARG A 112 -10.03 0.81 -20.31
C ARG A 112 -9.13 -0.34 -19.92
N GLY A 113 -9.60 -1.56 -20.13
CA GLY A 113 -8.89 -2.79 -19.82
C GLY A 113 -9.68 -3.72 -18.91
N SER A 114 -9.02 -4.69 -18.29
CA SER A 114 -9.63 -5.48 -17.22
C SER A 114 -9.27 -4.93 -15.85
N ASP A 115 -10.13 -5.20 -14.86
CA ASP A 115 -9.93 -4.77 -13.47
C ASP A 115 -8.56 -5.21 -12.94
N GLU A 116 -8.17 -6.47 -13.22
CA GLU A 116 -6.87 -7.01 -12.77
C GLU A 116 -5.71 -6.28 -13.44
N TYR A 117 -5.83 -5.96 -14.72
CA TYR A 117 -4.82 -5.21 -15.45
C TYR A 117 -4.68 -3.80 -14.88
N ASN A 118 -5.81 -3.10 -14.67
CA ASN A 118 -5.85 -1.74 -14.14
C ASN A 118 -5.37 -1.68 -12.70
N LEU A 119 -5.69 -2.68 -11.87
CA LEU A 119 -5.14 -2.82 -10.53
C LEU A 119 -3.61 -2.98 -10.57
N ALA A 120 -3.09 -3.83 -11.45
CA ALA A 120 -1.64 -4.00 -11.60
C ALA A 120 -0.96 -2.73 -12.14
N LEU A 121 -1.58 -2.02 -13.10
CA LEU A 121 -1.04 -0.77 -13.66
C LEU A 121 -1.01 0.34 -12.61
N SER A 122 -2.08 0.49 -11.84
CA SER A 122 -2.16 1.49 -10.77
C SER A 122 -1.12 1.24 -9.66
N ASN A 123 -0.88 -0.02 -9.29
CA ASN A 123 0.22 -0.39 -8.38
C ASN A 123 1.59 -0.01 -8.96
N ARG A 124 1.84 -0.27 -10.26
CA ARG A 124 3.10 0.15 -10.91
C ARG A 124 3.30 1.66 -10.88
N ARG A 125 2.23 2.46 -11.08
CA ARG A 125 2.24 3.92 -11.00
C ARG A 125 2.60 4.42 -9.60
N ALA A 126 1.91 3.91 -8.58
CA ALA A 126 2.22 4.26 -7.19
C ALA A 126 3.66 3.88 -6.81
N ALA A 127 4.10 2.68 -7.19
CA ALA A 127 5.46 2.22 -6.95
C ALA A 127 6.53 3.04 -7.70
N ALA A 128 6.23 3.57 -8.88
CA ALA A 128 7.16 4.44 -9.61
C ALA A 128 7.41 5.75 -8.86
N ALA A 129 6.34 6.38 -8.34
CA ALA A 129 6.47 7.59 -7.52
C ALA A 129 7.20 7.31 -6.20
N LEU A 130 6.88 6.19 -5.53
CA LEU A 130 7.58 5.76 -4.30
C LEU A 130 9.08 5.58 -4.55
N ARG A 131 9.47 4.81 -5.57
CA ARG A 131 10.89 4.59 -5.90
C ARG A 131 11.61 5.90 -6.20
N PHE A 132 10.96 6.84 -6.85
CA PHE A 132 11.55 8.15 -7.10
C PHE A 132 11.79 8.90 -5.79
N LEU A 133 10.80 9.00 -4.89
CA LEU A 133 10.96 9.66 -3.59
C LEU A 133 12.04 8.97 -2.72
N ALA A 134 12.10 7.65 -2.73
CA ALA A 134 13.16 6.90 -2.05
C ALA A 134 14.55 7.22 -2.62
N SER A 135 14.68 7.34 -3.94
CA SER A 135 15.95 7.77 -4.58
C SER A 135 16.35 9.21 -4.22
N GLN A 136 15.40 10.04 -3.80
CA GLN A 136 15.65 11.39 -3.26
C GLN A 136 16.00 11.38 -1.76
N GLY A 137 16.21 10.20 -1.15
CA GLY A 137 16.63 10.04 0.24
C GLY A 137 15.49 10.02 1.28
N ILE A 138 14.25 9.87 0.86
CA ILE A 138 13.13 9.66 1.80
C ILE A 138 13.11 8.17 2.18
N THR A 139 13.09 7.86 3.48
CA THR A 139 13.13 6.48 3.99
C THR A 139 11.82 5.74 3.67
N SER A 140 11.93 4.44 3.41
CA SER A 140 10.80 3.60 3.01
C SER A 140 9.70 3.51 4.07
N GLU A 141 10.05 3.62 5.34
CA GLU A 141 9.12 3.61 6.47
C GLU A 141 8.16 4.79 6.45
N ARG A 142 8.52 5.86 5.74
CA ARG A 142 7.72 7.07 5.58
C ARG A 142 6.92 7.08 4.28
N LEU A 143 7.06 6.08 3.44
CA LEU A 143 6.42 5.99 2.13
C LEU A 143 5.55 4.75 2.04
N GLY A 144 4.27 4.93 1.72
CA GLY A 144 3.35 3.84 1.39
C GLY A 144 2.89 3.95 -0.07
N ALA A 145 2.60 2.83 -0.72
CA ALA A 145 2.04 2.82 -2.07
C ALA A 145 0.92 1.78 -2.17
N ALA A 146 -0.19 2.15 -2.80
CA ALA A 146 -1.30 1.26 -3.10
C ALA A 146 -1.91 1.61 -4.46
N GLY A 147 -2.34 0.60 -5.21
CA GLY A 147 -3.12 0.77 -6.43
C GLY A 147 -4.59 0.53 -6.17
N TYR A 148 -5.43 1.32 -6.78
CA TYR A 148 -6.90 1.24 -6.70
C TYR A 148 -7.54 0.90 -8.06
N GLY A 149 -6.73 0.60 -9.09
CA GLY A 149 -7.27 0.33 -10.42
C GLY A 149 -8.12 1.50 -10.93
N GLU A 150 -9.28 1.18 -11.46
CA GLU A 150 -10.29 2.11 -11.96
C GLU A 150 -11.42 2.39 -10.98
N GLU A 151 -11.42 1.74 -9.79
CA GLU A 151 -12.54 1.77 -8.84
C GLU A 151 -12.87 3.15 -8.27
N GLN A 152 -11.93 4.08 -8.36
CA GLN A 152 -12.09 5.45 -7.82
C GLN A 152 -11.84 6.50 -8.91
N PRO A 153 -12.75 6.63 -9.89
CA PRO A 153 -12.59 7.61 -10.95
C PRO A 153 -12.70 9.04 -10.40
N LEU A 154 -11.82 9.91 -10.86
CA LEU A 154 -11.92 11.35 -10.62
C LEU A 154 -12.92 12.00 -11.58
N ASP A 155 -13.07 11.42 -12.77
CA ASP A 155 -13.97 11.84 -13.81
C ASP A 155 -14.63 10.64 -14.45
N THR A 156 -15.95 10.65 -14.55
CA THR A 156 -16.76 9.58 -15.13
C THR A 156 -17.09 9.79 -16.61
N ALA A 157 -16.54 10.84 -17.25
CA ALA A 157 -16.75 11.07 -18.67
C ALA A 157 -15.94 10.07 -19.51
N GLU A 158 -16.64 9.33 -20.36
CA GLU A 158 -16.06 8.40 -21.35
C GLU A 158 -15.38 9.18 -22.50
N SER A 159 -14.32 9.89 -22.17
CA SER A 159 -13.56 10.74 -23.09
C SER A 159 -12.08 10.74 -22.75
N GLU A 160 -11.21 11.05 -23.74
CA GLU A 160 -9.77 11.13 -23.47
C GLU A 160 -9.44 12.17 -22.38
N SER A 161 -10.20 13.24 -22.26
CA SER A 161 -10.00 14.21 -21.17
C SER A 161 -10.38 13.67 -19.81
N GLY A 162 -11.44 12.85 -19.70
CA GLY A 162 -11.83 12.16 -18.47
C GLY A 162 -10.81 11.09 -18.10
N TRP A 163 -10.45 10.23 -19.06
CA TRP A 163 -9.46 9.18 -18.87
C TRP A 163 -8.09 9.73 -18.47
N ALA A 164 -7.65 10.83 -19.07
CA ALA A 164 -6.39 11.48 -18.70
C ALA A 164 -6.38 11.95 -17.24
N ARG A 165 -7.51 12.39 -16.68
CA ARG A 165 -7.64 12.75 -15.27
C ARG A 165 -7.62 11.52 -14.36
N ASN A 166 -8.13 10.39 -14.83
CA ASN A 166 -8.13 9.14 -14.06
C ASN A 166 -6.74 8.48 -14.01
N ARG A 167 -5.90 8.64 -15.02
CA ARG A 167 -4.52 8.13 -15.06
C ARG A 167 -3.60 8.96 -14.17
N ARG A 168 -3.66 8.75 -12.86
CA ARG A 168 -2.98 9.61 -11.88
C ARG A 168 -2.38 8.84 -10.70
N ALA A 169 -1.53 9.52 -9.95
CA ALA A 169 -1.27 9.17 -8.56
C ALA A 169 -1.64 10.35 -7.66
N GLU A 170 -2.35 10.05 -6.58
CA GLU A 170 -2.69 10.94 -5.49
C GLU A 170 -1.74 10.75 -4.32
N PHE A 171 -1.63 11.76 -3.48
CA PHE A 171 -0.74 11.77 -2.34
C PHE A 171 -1.50 12.19 -1.08
N ARG A 172 -1.44 11.36 -0.04
CA ARG A 172 -2.03 11.66 1.26
C ARG A 172 -0.95 11.81 2.30
N VAL A 173 -0.93 12.96 2.93
CA VAL A 173 -0.04 13.22 4.06
C VAL A 173 -0.59 12.48 5.27
N THR A 174 0.29 11.76 5.96
CA THR A 174 -0.01 11.05 7.21
C THR A 174 1.06 11.37 8.23
N ALA A 175 0.69 11.30 9.51
CA ALA A 175 1.65 11.40 10.59
C ALA A 175 2.13 10.00 11.01
N GLY A 176 3.40 9.88 11.40
CA GLY A 176 3.98 8.65 11.89
C GLY A 176 4.51 7.70 10.81
N ASN A 177 4.92 6.51 11.24
CA ASN A 177 5.55 5.49 10.39
C ASN A 177 4.48 4.62 9.71
N LEU A 178 4.46 4.57 8.38
CA LEU A 178 3.51 3.76 7.60
C LEU A 178 3.79 2.25 7.66
N ALA A 179 4.99 1.84 8.09
CA ALA A 179 5.32 0.42 8.24
C ALA A 179 4.62 -0.24 9.44
N GLN A 180 3.96 0.53 10.30
CA GLN A 180 3.25 0.06 11.49
C GLN A 180 1.72 0.07 11.33
N GLN A 181 1.21 0.39 10.16
CA GLN A 181 -0.20 0.39 9.79
C GLN A 181 -0.49 -0.76 8.81
#